data_124875d2d4d9e42bb95243e51cdf5e9e
#
_entry.id   124875d2d4d9e42bb95243e51cdf5e9e
#
_cell.length_a   1.000
_cell.length_b   1.000
_cell.length_c   1.000
_cell.angle_alpha   90.00
_cell.angle_beta   90.00
_cell.angle_gamma   90.00
#
_symmetry.space_group_name_H-M   'P 1'
#
loop_
_entity.id
_entity.type
_entity.pdbx_description
1 polymer ?
#
loop_
_entity_poly.entity_id
_entity_poly.type
_entity_poly.pdbx_seq_one_letter_code
_entity_poly.pdbx_strand_id
1 'polypeptide(L)'
;MNDYLAIEKVFGREIIDSRGNPTVEAEVTLADGTVGRAASPSGASTGEFEALELRDGDKSKFGGKGVSKAVANINEKIAPVLIGMDASDTYAVDQAMIKLDGTKDKSNLGANAILAVSLAAAKAVAQSLDIALYRFLGGVNATELPVPMMNILNGGAHASNSVDTQEFMIMPAGAPSFREGLRWCTEVFHALQKLLKEEGQTTAVGDEGGFAPNLASDEDTIEHILKAIKNAGYEPGKDFVLAMDAASSEWKDKEKGKGYYLQPKSGKRFTSDELIAHWESLVDKYPIYSIEDGLDEEDWEGWQRMTAKLGHKVQLVGDDLFVTNTERLKKGIEMGAGNSILIKLNQIGSLSETLNAIKMAHKAGFTAIVSHRSGETEDTTIADLAVALNARQIKTGAPSRSERVAKYNQLLRIEEALGENAVYPGKAAFNFKK
;
A
#
# COMPACT_ATOMS: atom_id res chain seq x y z
N MET A 1 0.72 -11.87 -34.10
CA MET A 1 0.41 -10.61 -33.38
C MET A 1 -1.08 -10.40 -33.50
N ASN A 2 -1.81 -10.20 -32.42
CA ASN A 2 -3.24 -9.91 -32.50
C ASN A 2 -3.37 -8.41 -32.81
N ASP A 3 -3.53 -8.06 -34.08
CA ASP A 3 -3.51 -6.67 -34.54
C ASP A 3 -4.51 -5.75 -33.80
N TYR A 4 -5.59 -6.32 -33.24
CA TYR A 4 -6.60 -5.56 -32.47
C TYR A 4 -6.14 -5.13 -31.08
N LEU A 5 -5.09 -5.74 -30.49
CA LEU A 5 -4.47 -5.35 -29.22
C LEU A 5 -3.30 -4.39 -29.40
N ALA A 6 -3.00 -3.95 -30.63
CA ALA A 6 -1.98 -2.95 -30.88
C ALA A 6 -2.38 -1.61 -30.26
N ILE A 7 -1.43 -0.92 -29.64
CA ILE A 7 -1.63 0.43 -29.09
C ILE A 7 -1.77 1.40 -30.26
N GLU A 8 -2.92 2.08 -30.36
CA GLU A 8 -3.18 3.11 -31.37
C GLU A 8 -2.94 4.52 -30.85
N LYS A 9 -3.26 4.74 -29.56
CA LYS A 9 -3.09 6.06 -28.94
C LYS A 9 -2.73 5.93 -27.47
N VAL A 10 -1.86 6.82 -27.00
CA VAL A 10 -1.58 7.06 -25.57
C VAL A 10 -1.79 8.54 -25.29
N PHE A 11 -2.52 8.84 -24.21
CA PHE A 11 -2.83 10.21 -23.84
C PHE A 11 -2.74 10.37 -22.30
N GLY A 12 -1.97 11.38 -21.86
CA GLY A 12 -1.84 11.74 -20.46
C GLY A 12 -2.54 13.05 -20.14
N ARG A 13 -3.09 13.15 -18.93
CA ARG A 13 -3.67 14.37 -18.37
C ARG A 13 -3.35 14.54 -16.90
N GLU A 14 -3.47 15.77 -16.42
CA GLU A 14 -3.47 16.10 -15.00
C GLU A 14 -4.88 15.89 -14.43
N ILE A 15 -4.96 15.25 -13.27
CA ILE A 15 -6.16 15.15 -12.44
C ILE A 15 -5.83 15.54 -11.00
N ILE A 16 -6.82 15.61 -10.11
CA ILE A 16 -6.63 15.98 -8.70
C ILE A 16 -6.80 14.75 -7.81
N ASP A 17 -5.85 14.54 -6.89
CA ASP A 17 -5.88 13.46 -5.90
C ASP A 17 -6.76 13.80 -4.67
N SER A 18 -6.90 12.84 -3.75
CA SER A 18 -7.71 12.95 -2.53
C SER A 18 -7.23 14.02 -1.54
N ARG A 19 -6.02 14.55 -1.73
CA ARG A 19 -5.44 15.65 -0.94
C ARG A 19 -5.54 17.00 -1.62
N GLY A 20 -6.16 17.07 -2.80
CA GLY A 20 -6.25 18.29 -3.60
C GLY A 20 -4.96 18.64 -4.33
N ASN A 21 -4.01 17.70 -4.48
CA ASN A 21 -2.81 17.87 -5.26
C ASN A 21 -2.98 17.27 -6.67
N PRO A 22 -2.32 17.84 -7.69
CA PRO A 22 -2.34 17.24 -9.04
C PRO A 22 -1.62 15.90 -9.05
N THR A 23 -2.13 14.97 -9.87
CA THR A 23 -1.48 13.71 -10.22
C THR A 23 -1.73 13.37 -11.68
N VAL A 24 -1.12 12.27 -12.15
CA VAL A 24 -1.13 11.86 -13.55
C VAL A 24 -2.17 10.78 -13.79
N GLU A 25 -3.00 10.97 -14.81
CA GLU A 25 -3.85 9.93 -15.39
C GLU A 25 -3.47 9.70 -16.85
N ALA A 26 -3.45 8.43 -17.28
CA ALA A 26 -3.23 8.07 -18.67
C ALA A 26 -4.40 7.28 -19.25
N GLU A 27 -4.63 7.42 -20.55
CA GLU A 27 -5.47 6.58 -21.39
C GLU A 27 -4.65 5.91 -22.46
N VAL A 28 -4.90 4.61 -22.66
CA VAL A 28 -4.35 3.82 -23.76
C VAL A 28 -5.52 3.32 -24.60
N THR A 29 -5.53 3.67 -25.90
CA THR A 29 -6.52 3.20 -26.85
C THR A 29 -5.90 2.11 -27.73
N LEU A 30 -6.59 0.99 -27.86
CA LEU A 30 -6.19 -0.12 -28.73
C LEU A 30 -6.80 0.02 -30.13
N ALA A 31 -6.29 -0.76 -31.10
CA ALA A 31 -6.75 -0.74 -32.48
C ALA A 31 -8.22 -1.15 -32.68
N ASP A 32 -8.81 -1.88 -31.71
CA ASP A 32 -10.25 -2.19 -31.70
C ASP A 32 -11.12 -1.05 -31.14
N GLY A 33 -10.51 0.08 -30.73
CA GLY A 33 -11.15 1.23 -30.14
C GLY A 33 -11.35 1.14 -28.61
N THR A 34 -10.95 0.05 -27.97
CA THR A 34 -11.04 -0.09 -26.52
C THR A 34 -10.08 0.87 -25.81
N VAL A 35 -10.55 1.50 -24.74
CA VAL A 35 -9.78 2.49 -23.97
C VAL A 35 -9.61 2.02 -22.53
N GLY A 36 -8.37 1.79 -22.11
CA GLY A 36 -8.01 1.62 -20.70
C GLY A 36 -7.56 2.94 -20.08
N ARG A 37 -7.94 3.19 -18.82
CA ARG A 37 -7.58 4.40 -18.08
C ARG A 37 -7.09 4.08 -16.69
N ALA A 38 -6.00 4.72 -16.26
CA ALA A 38 -5.45 4.56 -14.92
C ALA A 38 -4.78 5.83 -14.42
N ALA A 39 -4.79 6.00 -13.10
CA ALA A 39 -4.14 7.11 -12.43
C ALA A 39 -3.00 6.62 -11.52
N SER A 40 -1.95 7.43 -11.39
CA SER A 40 -0.87 7.19 -10.44
C SER A 40 -1.20 7.82 -9.09
N PRO A 41 -1.10 7.08 -7.97
CA PRO A 41 -1.23 7.67 -6.63
C PRO A 41 0.03 8.45 -6.24
N SER A 42 -0.03 9.21 -5.13
CA SER A 42 1.06 10.05 -4.62
C SER A 42 1.29 9.86 -3.12
N GLY A 43 2.54 9.71 -2.69
CA GLY A 43 2.91 9.62 -1.27
C GLY A 43 2.95 10.97 -0.57
N ALA A 44 2.75 10.98 0.77
CA ALA A 44 3.05 12.13 1.64
C ALA A 44 4.46 12.00 2.22
N SER A 45 4.76 10.84 2.81
CA SER A 45 6.12 10.40 3.14
C SER A 45 6.63 9.53 2.00
N THR A 46 7.91 9.66 1.65
CA THR A 46 8.55 8.86 0.59
C THR A 46 9.86 8.31 1.13
N GLY A 47 10.08 7.00 0.98
CA GLY A 47 11.37 6.38 1.25
C GLY A 47 12.46 6.96 0.35
N GLU A 48 13.68 7.04 0.85
CA GLU A 48 14.83 7.62 0.13
C GLU A 48 15.09 6.91 -1.23
N PHE A 49 14.70 5.65 -1.34
CA PHE A 49 14.99 4.79 -2.49
C PHE A 49 13.80 4.57 -3.43
N GLU A 50 12.71 5.30 -3.27
CA GLU A 50 11.57 5.25 -4.21
C GLU A 50 11.94 5.78 -5.59
N ALA A 51 11.28 5.26 -6.62
CA ALA A 51 11.34 5.86 -7.95
C ALA A 51 10.74 7.27 -7.93
N LEU A 52 11.28 8.17 -8.77
CA LEU A 52 10.97 9.58 -8.70
C LEU A 52 9.56 9.89 -9.23
N GLU A 53 8.71 10.44 -8.37
CA GLU A 53 7.49 11.12 -8.76
C GLU A 53 7.85 12.49 -9.35
N LEU A 54 7.72 12.64 -10.67
CA LEU A 54 8.14 13.87 -11.35
C LEU A 54 7.15 15.01 -11.10
N ARG A 55 7.63 16.07 -10.45
CA ARG A 55 6.92 17.31 -10.17
C ARG A 55 7.53 18.48 -10.93
N ASP A 56 6.71 19.48 -11.27
CA ASP A 56 7.15 20.63 -12.05
C ASP A 56 8.13 21.54 -11.31
N GLY A 57 7.98 21.66 -9.99
CA GLY A 57 8.79 22.53 -9.14
C GLY A 57 8.45 24.02 -9.27
N ASP A 58 7.49 24.40 -10.12
CA ASP A 58 7.02 25.76 -10.31
C ASP A 58 6.11 26.18 -9.16
N LYS A 59 6.64 26.94 -8.20
CA LYS A 59 5.92 27.39 -7.01
C LYS A 59 4.72 28.31 -7.30
N SER A 60 4.63 28.87 -8.50
CA SER A 60 3.48 29.70 -8.92
C SER A 60 2.22 28.88 -9.20
N LYS A 61 2.36 27.56 -9.40
CA LYS A 61 1.27 26.61 -9.67
C LYS A 61 1.31 25.46 -8.67
N PHE A 62 0.18 25.17 -8.02
CA PHE A 62 0.05 24.07 -7.04
C PHE A 62 1.18 24.04 -5.98
N GLY A 63 1.79 25.20 -5.65
CA GLY A 63 2.92 25.25 -4.73
C GLY A 63 4.17 24.45 -5.16
N GLY A 64 4.32 24.21 -6.46
CA GLY A 64 5.42 23.42 -7.02
C GLY A 64 5.08 21.94 -7.30
N LYS A 65 3.86 21.51 -6.94
CA LYS A 65 3.43 20.11 -7.06
C LYS A 65 2.79 19.76 -8.42
N GLY A 66 2.80 20.66 -9.41
CA GLY A 66 2.27 20.41 -10.75
C GLY A 66 2.91 19.18 -11.41
N VAL A 67 2.21 18.56 -12.36
CA VAL A 67 2.65 17.35 -13.07
C VAL A 67 2.68 17.55 -14.60
N SER A 68 2.72 18.80 -15.07
CA SER A 68 2.67 19.11 -16.50
C SER A 68 3.85 18.53 -17.28
N LYS A 69 5.04 18.43 -16.66
CA LYS A 69 6.22 17.76 -17.25
C LYS A 69 6.00 16.27 -17.44
N ALA A 70 5.44 15.58 -16.44
CA ALA A 70 5.11 14.16 -16.53
C ALA A 70 4.04 13.90 -17.60
N VAL A 71 3.01 14.74 -17.67
CA VAL A 71 1.97 14.69 -18.72
C VAL A 71 2.58 14.92 -20.10
N ALA A 72 3.44 15.92 -20.27
CA ALA A 72 4.15 16.15 -21.53
C ALA A 72 5.02 14.95 -21.92
N ASN A 73 5.72 14.33 -20.97
CA ASN A 73 6.51 13.12 -21.21
C ASN A 73 5.63 11.95 -21.72
N ILE A 74 4.40 11.79 -21.22
CA ILE A 74 3.48 10.79 -21.77
C ILE A 74 3.13 11.11 -23.23
N ASN A 75 2.69 12.34 -23.49
CA ASN A 75 2.13 12.71 -24.80
C ASN A 75 3.20 12.84 -25.90
N GLU A 76 4.40 13.30 -25.55
CA GLU A 76 5.44 13.66 -26.52
C GLU A 76 6.56 12.61 -26.64
N LYS A 77 6.84 11.83 -25.59
CA LYS A 77 7.96 10.86 -25.56
C LYS A 77 7.49 9.41 -25.46
N ILE A 78 6.58 9.09 -24.53
CA ILE A 78 6.12 7.70 -24.31
C ILE A 78 5.20 7.27 -25.46
N ALA A 79 4.20 8.09 -25.80
CA ALA A 79 3.22 7.74 -26.83
C ALA A 79 3.87 7.32 -28.17
N PRO A 80 4.82 8.07 -28.76
CA PRO A 80 5.44 7.67 -30.03
C PRO A 80 6.17 6.33 -29.99
N VAL A 81 6.69 5.93 -28.83
CA VAL A 81 7.44 4.67 -28.65
C VAL A 81 6.51 3.47 -28.52
N LEU A 82 5.31 3.65 -27.93
CA LEU A 82 4.38 2.56 -27.66
C LEU A 82 3.39 2.29 -28.81
N ILE A 83 3.12 3.28 -29.68
CA ILE A 83 2.21 3.12 -30.81
C ILE A 83 2.67 1.95 -31.69
N GLY A 84 1.73 1.01 -31.98
CA GLY A 84 1.95 -0.21 -32.74
C GLY A 84 2.46 -1.40 -31.93
N MET A 85 2.81 -1.23 -30.66
CA MET A 85 3.16 -2.36 -29.78
C MET A 85 1.92 -3.15 -29.37
N ASP A 86 2.08 -4.44 -29.18
CA ASP A 86 1.06 -5.32 -28.60
C ASP A 86 0.93 -5.03 -27.10
N ALA A 87 -0.20 -4.42 -26.68
CA ALA A 87 -0.45 -4.08 -25.30
C ALA A 87 -0.56 -5.30 -24.36
N SER A 88 -0.83 -6.51 -24.88
CA SER A 88 -0.93 -7.73 -24.09
C SER A 88 0.43 -8.20 -23.55
N ASP A 89 1.53 -7.78 -24.17
CA ASP A 89 2.87 -7.98 -23.62
C ASP A 89 3.23 -6.86 -22.65
N THR A 90 2.64 -6.93 -21.43
CA THR A 90 2.87 -5.95 -20.35
C THR A 90 4.35 -5.73 -20.07
N TYR A 91 5.18 -6.81 -20.14
CA TYR A 91 6.62 -6.70 -19.92
C TYR A 91 7.31 -5.90 -21.02
N ALA A 92 6.97 -6.14 -22.29
CA ALA A 92 7.56 -5.38 -23.40
C ALA A 92 7.16 -3.90 -23.36
N VAL A 93 5.89 -3.60 -23.07
CA VAL A 93 5.38 -2.23 -22.91
C VAL A 93 6.14 -1.48 -21.80
N ASP A 94 6.25 -2.07 -20.62
CA ASP A 94 6.97 -1.47 -19.50
C ASP A 94 8.46 -1.31 -19.79
N GLN A 95 9.11 -2.34 -20.36
CA GLN A 95 10.53 -2.28 -20.73
C GLN A 95 10.83 -1.21 -21.77
N ALA A 96 9.92 -0.96 -22.72
CA ALA A 96 10.07 0.13 -23.68
C ALA A 96 10.13 1.50 -22.97
N MET A 97 9.25 1.74 -21.99
CA MET A 97 9.23 2.97 -21.20
C MET A 97 10.44 3.09 -20.27
N ILE A 98 10.81 2.01 -19.58
CA ILE A 98 11.99 1.98 -18.67
C ILE A 98 13.27 2.25 -19.46
N LYS A 99 13.43 1.64 -20.64
CA LYS A 99 14.56 1.87 -21.52
C LYS A 99 14.60 3.30 -22.08
N LEU A 100 13.43 3.87 -22.39
CA LEU A 100 13.31 5.27 -22.84
C LEU A 100 13.71 6.25 -21.73
N ASP A 101 13.35 5.97 -20.47
CA ASP A 101 13.77 6.76 -19.32
C ASP A 101 15.29 6.68 -19.12
N GLY A 102 15.86 5.48 -19.12
CA GLY A 102 17.29 5.22 -19.05
C GLY A 102 17.94 5.50 -17.70
N THR A 103 17.18 5.92 -16.68
CA THR A 103 17.68 6.11 -15.30
C THR A 103 17.18 5.01 -14.37
N LYS A 104 17.86 4.83 -13.23
CA LYS A 104 17.53 3.80 -12.26
C LYS A 104 16.24 4.13 -11.50
N ASP A 105 16.03 5.41 -11.22
CA ASP A 105 14.93 5.98 -10.45
C ASP A 105 13.80 6.58 -11.28
N LYS A 106 13.84 6.40 -12.62
CA LYS A 106 12.84 6.93 -13.55
C LYS A 106 12.74 8.47 -13.54
N SER A 107 13.86 9.15 -13.27
CA SER A 107 13.90 10.61 -13.11
C SER A 107 13.75 11.41 -14.41
N ASN A 108 13.94 10.80 -15.59
CA ASN A 108 13.80 11.49 -16.87
C ASN A 108 12.34 11.61 -17.33
N LEU A 109 11.53 10.55 -17.16
CA LEU A 109 10.12 10.54 -17.56
C LEU A 109 9.19 10.77 -16.37
N GLY A 110 9.56 10.30 -15.21
CA GLY A 110 8.76 10.23 -13.99
C GLY A 110 8.10 8.87 -13.80
N ALA A 111 8.26 8.29 -12.61
CA ALA A 111 7.60 7.04 -12.24
C ALA A 111 6.07 7.15 -12.33
N ASN A 112 5.50 8.32 -12.00
CA ASN A 112 4.08 8.61 -12.13
C ASN A 112 3.59 8.56 -13.60
N ALA A 113 4.38 9.05 -14.56
CA ALA A 113 4.06 8.97 -15.98
C ALA A 113 4.09 7.51 -16.48
N ILE A 114 5.17 6.79 -16.16
CA ILE A 114 5.35 5.40 -16.59
C ILE A 114 4.25 4.51 -15.99
N LEU A 115 3.98 4.63 -14.68
CA LEU A 115 2.97 3.81 -14.00
C LEU A 115 1.57 4.03 -14.57
N ALA A 116 1.15 5.28 -14.76
CA ALA A 116 -0.19 5.56 -15.29
C ALA A 116 -0.41 4.89 -16.66
N VAL A 117 0.59 4.95 -17.55
CA VAL A 117 0.52 4.30 -18.88
C VAL A 117 0.57 2.77 -18.76
N SER A 118 1.44 2.21 -17.92
CA SER A 118 1.57 0.78 -17.67
C SER A 118 0.24 0.15 -17.24
N LEU A 119 -0.43 0.78 -16.26
CA LEU A 119 -1.72 0.32 -15.76
C LEU A 119 -2.85 0.54 -16.78
N ALA A 120 -2.84 1.65 -17.51
CA ALA A 120 -3.84 1.93 -18.54
C ALA A 120 -3.78 0.91 -19.67
N ALA A 121 -2.58 0.51 -20.11
CA ALA A 121 -2.40 -0.52 -21.12
C ALA A 121 -2.96 -1.88 -20.67
N ALA A 122 -2.65 -2.31 -19.45
CA ALA A 122 -3.18 -3.56 -18.89
C ALA A 122 -4.71 -3.56 -18.79
N LYS A 123 -5.31 -2.43 -18.38
CA LYS A 123 -6.77 -2.26 -18.32
C LYS A 123 -7.42 -2.28 -19.70
N ALA A 124 -6.78 -1.66 -20.71
CA ALA A 124 -7.27 -1.69 -22.08
C ALA A 124 -7.36 -3.12 -22.61
N VAL A 125 -6.31 -3.91 -22.38
CA VAL A 125 -6.28 -5.33 -22.79
C VAL A 125 -7.35 -6.14 -22.07
N ALA A 126 -7.45 -6.04 -20.75
CA ALA A 126 -8.47 -6.75 -19.98
C ALA A 126 -9.88 -6.44 -20.50
N GLN A 127 -10.16 -5.17 -20.78
CA GLN A 127 -11.44 -4.72 -21.32
C GLN A 127 -11.67 -5.21 -22.76
N SER A 128 -10.67 -5.17 -23.64
CA SER A 128 -10.75 -5.67 -25.01
C SER A 128 -11.04 -7.17 -25.06
N LEU A 129 -10.46 -7.92 -24.12
CA LEU A 129 -10.68 -9.37 -24.00
C LEU A 129 -11.96 -9.74 -23.25
N ASP A 130 -12.73 -8.74 -22.76
CA ASP A 130 -13.91 -8.94 -21.93
C ASP A 130 -13.65 -9.82 -20.69
N ILE A 131 -12.49 -9.62 -20.03
CA ILE A 131 -12.10 -10.29 -18.80
C ILE A 131 -11.79 -9.27 -17.71
N ALA A 132 -12.12 -9.60 -16.46
CA ALA A 132 -11.80 -8.75 -15.33
C ALA A 132 -10.27 -8.57 -15.18
N LEU A 133 -9.83 -7.38 -14.73
CA LEU A 133 -8.41 -7.06 -14.60
C LEU A 133 -7.66 -8.06 -13.71
N TYR A 134 -8.25 -8.47 -12.57
CA TYR A 134 -7.61 -9.47 -11.70
C TYR A 134 -7.41 -10.82 -12.39
N ARG A 135 -8.28 -11.20 -13.31
CA ARG A 135 -8.14 -12.43 -14.13
C ARG A 135 -7.09 -12.28 -15.22
N PHE A 136 -7.01 -11.12 -15.85
CA PHE A 136 -5.97 -10.84 -16.84
C PHE A 136 -4.57 -10.93 -16.20
N LEU A 137 -4.39 -10.32 -15.02
CA LEU A 137 -3.10 -10.28 -14.33
C LEU A 137 -2.73 -11.59 -13.62
N GLY A 138 -3.69 -12.30 -13.04
CA GLY A 138 -3.46 -13.47 -12.18
C GLY A 138 -3.85 -14.81 -12.77
N GLY A 139 -4.55 -14.79 -13.91
CA GLY A 139 -5.05 -16.00 -14.55
C GLY A 139 -6.17 -16.70 -13.75
N VAL A 140 -6.35 -17.98 -14.03
CA VAL A 140 -7.45 -18.80 -13.47
C VAL A 140 -7.32 -19.03 -11.96
N ASN A 141 -6.13 -18.91 -11.40
CA ASN A 141 -5.86 -19.13 -9.97
C ASN A 141 -6.09 -17.88 -9.08
N ALA A 142 -6.51 -16.75 -9.66
CA ALA A 142 -6.82 -15.52 -8.92
C ALA A 142 -8.18 -15.67 -8.20
N THR A 143 -8.18 -16.24 -6.99
CA THR A 143 -9.39 -16.59 -6.23
C THR A 143 -9.35 -16.15 -4.76
N GLU A 144 -8.19 -15.72 -4.25
CA GLU A 144 -8.06 -15.36 -2.84
C GLU A 144 -8.35 -13.86 -2.62
N LEU A 145 -9.38 -13.58 -1.81
CA LEU A 145 -9.69 -12.21 -1.34
C LEU A 145 -8.69 -11.82 -0.25
N PRO A 146 -8.18 -10.57 -0.26
CA PRO A 146 -7.25 -10.14 0.77
C PRO A 146 -7.97 -9.84 2.11
N VAL A 147 -7.31 -10.15 3.23
CA VAL A 147 -7.69 -9.62 4.55
C VAL A 147 -7.37 -8.13 4.57
N PRO A 148 -8.36 -7.25 4.83
CA PRO A 148 -8.11 -5.81 4.89
C PRO A 148 -7.38 -5.43 6.18
N MET A 149 -6.39 -4.56 6.05
CA MET A 149 -5.70 -3.87 7.13
C MET A 149 -6.24 -2.44 7.17
N MET A 150 -7.26 -2.19 8.01
CA MET A 150 -7.96 -0.91 8.01
C MET A 150 -7.37 0.04 9.05
N ASN A 151 -6.72 1.10 8.59
CA ASN A 151 -6.20 2.17 9.42
C ASN A 151 -7.36 2.99 10.03
N ILE A 152 -7.69 2.76 11.29
CA ILE A 152 -8.83 3.41 11.98
C ILE A 152 -8.40 4.47 12.99
N LEU A 153 -7.12 4.47 13.42
CA LEU A 153 -6.51 5.51 14.26
C LEU A 153 -5.15 5.91 13.74
N ASN A 154 -4.91 7.21 13.64
CA ASN A 154 -3.70 7.81 13.11
C ASN A 154 -2.89 8.52 14.21
N GLY A 155 -1.57 8.41 14.10
CA GLY A 155 -0.58 9.17 14.83
C GLY A 155 0.56 9.62 13.90
N GLY A 156 1.77 9.72 14.41
CA GLY A 156 2.96 10.03 13.64
C GLY A 156 2.81 11.27 12.76
N ALA A 157 3.33 11.21 11.54
CA ALA A 157 3.20 12.27 10.55
C ALA A 157 1.77 12.43 10.01
N HIS A 158 0.90 11.42 10.18
CA HIS A 158 -0.49 11.43 9.68
C HIS A 158 -1.48 12.16 10.61
N ALA A 159 -1.05 12.63 11.79
CA ALA A 159 -1.90 13.32 12.75
C ALA A 159 -1.16 14.38 13.60
N SER A 160 -1.85 15.46 13.94
CA SER A 160 -1.33 16.50 14.84
C SER A 160 -1.63 16.19 16.32
N ASN A 161 -1.51 14.92 16.72
CA ASN A 161 -1.75 14.46 18.09
C ASN A 161 -0.45 14.04 18.79
N SER A 162 -0.53 13.46 20.00
CA SER A 162 0.60 13.05 20.84
C SER A 162 1.11 11.63 20.60
N VAL A 163 0.52 10.88 19.65
CA VAL A 163 0.83 9.47 19.39
C VAL A 163 1.97 9.37 18.37
N ASP A 164 3.04 8.63 18.68
CA ASP A 164 4.23 8.52 17.82
C ASP A 164 4.07 7.52 16.67
N THR A 165 3.48 6.36 16.91
CA THR A 165 3.18 5.37 15.88
C THR A 165 2.19 5.93 14.85
N GLN A 166 2.48 5.74 13.56
CA GLN A 166 1.79 6.43 12.47
C GLN A 166 0.39 5.89 12.22
N GLU A 167 0.21 4.56 12.26
CA GLU A 167 -1.07 3.92 11.95
C GLU A 167 -1.36 2.74 12.89
N PHE A 168 -2.63 2.65 13.28
CA PHE A 168 -3.16 1.52 14.03
C PHE A 168 -4.31 0.91 13.23
N MET A 169 -4.14 -0.34 12.84
CA MET A 169 -5.04 -1.04 11.93
C MET A 169 -5.72 -2.22 12.59
N ILE A 170 -6.98 -2.43 12.21
CA ILE A 170 -7.75 -3.64 12.53
C ILE A 170 -7.77 -4.58 11.33
N MET A 171 -7.74 -5.88 11.58
CA MET A 171 -7.80 -6.92 10.58
C MET A 171 -8.84 -7.97 10.99
N PRO A 172 -9.93 -8.18 10.22
CA PRO A 172 -11.00 -9.13 10.55
C PRO A 172 -10.60 -10.56 10.17
N ALA A 173 -9.50 -11.04 10.75
CA ALA A 173 -8.89 -12.34 10.42
C ALA A 173 -9.72 -13.56 10.87
N GLY A 174 -10.75 -13.36 11.70
CA GLY A 174 -11.72 -14.38 12.09
C GLY A 174 -12.98 -14.42 11.24
N ALA A 175 -13.15 -13.48 10.29
CA ALA A 175 -14.35 -13.41 9.47
C ALA A 175 -14.44 -14.59 8.47
N PRO A 176 -15.66 -15.03 8.12
CA PRO A 176 -15.84 -16.15 7.20
C PRO A 176 -15.72 -15.79 5.72
N SER A 177 -15.77 -14.50 5.36
CA SER A 177 -15.70 -13.97 4.00
C SER A 177 -15.20 -12.54 4.02
N PHE A 178 -14.80 -12.02 2.86
CA PHE A 178 -14.39 -10.61 2.72
C PHE A 178 -15.56 -9.67 3.06
N ARG A 179 -16.75 -9.96 2.54
CA ARG A 179 -17.97 -9.18 2.80
C ARG A 179 -18.29 -9.07 4.30
N GLU A 180 -18.23 -10.19 5.01
CA GLU A 180 -18.44 -10.16 6.47
C GLU A 180 -17.32 -9.43 7.19
N GLY A 181 -16.06 -9.63 6.79
CA GLY A 181 -14.93 -8.89 7.33
C GLY A 181 -15.07 -7.37 7.15
N LEU A 182 -15.51 -6.92 5.97
CA LEU A 182 -15.78 -5.51 5.71
C LEU A 182 -16.91 -4.98 6.60
N ARG A 183 -18.02 -5.72 6.76
CA ARG A 183 -19.12 -5.38 7.67
C ARG A 183 -18.62 -5.21 9.10
N TRP A 184 -17.88 -6.19 9.59
CA TRP A 184 -17.32 -6.14 10.95
C TRP A 184 -16.42 -4.93 11.17
N CYS A 185 -15.57 -4.62 10.19
CA CYS A 185 -14.71 -3.43 10.26
C CYS A 185 -15.50 -2.13 10.33
N THR A 186 -16.59 -2.00 9.57
CA THR A 186 -17.45 -0.80 9.61
C THR A 186 -18.15 -0.66 10.96
N GLU A 187 -18.60 -1.76 11.55
CA GLU A 187 -19.23 -1.77 12.88
C GLU A 187 -18.23 -1.37 13.97
N VAL A 188 -17.00 -1.88 13.92
CA VAL A 188 -15.92 -1.48 14.86
C VAL A 188 -15.55 0.00 14.67
N PHE A 189 -15.46 0.48 13.42
CA PHE A 189 -15.18 1.88 13.11
C PHE A 189 -16.24 2.82 13.72
N HIS A 190 -17.52 2.48 13.59
CA HIS A 190 -18.60 3.25 14.22
C HIS A 190 -18.61 3.14 15.74
N ALA A 191 -18.30 1.97 16.31
CA ALA A 191 -18.15 1.81 17.75
C ALA A 191 -17.01 2.66 18.31
N LEU A 192 -15.87 2.73 17.58
CA LEU A 192 -14.74 3.61 17.93
C LEU A 192 -15.15 5.08 17.85
N GLN A 193 -15.87 5.49 16.79
CA GLN A 193 -16.36 6.87 16.68
C GLN A 193 -17.23 7.27 17.86
N LYS A 194 -18.15 6.38 18.28
CA LYS A 194 -19.02 6.60 19.42
C LYS A 194 -18.21 6.74 20.71
N LEU A 195 -17.27 5.82 20.95
CA LEU A 195 -16.40 5.84 22.13
C LEU A 195 -15.63 7.13 22.24
N LEU A 196 -14.96 7.57 21.14
CA LEU A 196 -14.20 8.83 21.12
C LEU A 196 -15.07 10.05 21.40
N LYS A 197 -16.31 10.10 20.85
CA LYS A 197 -17.26 11.18 21.14
C LYS A 197 -17.68 11.21 22.61
N GLU A 198 -17.95 10.06 23.23
CA GLU A 198 -18.31 9.96 24.63
C GLU A 198 -17.19 10.43 25.56
N GLU A 199 -15.93 10.27 25.15
CA GLU A 199 -14.74 10.72 25.84
C GLU A 199 -14.32 12.17 25.49
N GLY A 200 -15.12 12.87 24.66
CA GLY A 200 -14.86 14.26 24.27
C GLY A 200 -13.69 14.42 23.29
N GLN A 201 -13.25 13.32 22.66
CA GLN A 201 -12.19 13.31 21.67
C GLN A 201 -12.69 13.72 20.27
N THR A 202 -11.78 14.21 19.44
CA THR A 202 -12.11 14.51 18.03
C THR A 202 -12.37 13.24 17.24
N THR A 203 -13.36 13.31 16.34
CA THR A 203 -13.63 12.28 15.34
C THR A 203 -13.40 12.80 13.91
N ALA A 204 -12.60 13.85 13.77
CA ALA A 204 -12.07 14.25 12.46
C ALA A 204 -11.16 13.15 11.92
N VAL A 205 -11.22 12.94 10.60
CA VAL A 205 -10.45 11.90 9.93
C VAL A 205 -9.23 12.47 9.22
N GLY A 206 -8.15 11.70 9.21
CA GLY A 206 -6.94 11.98 8.44
C GLY A 206 -7.08 11.64 6.95
N ASP A 207 -5.97 11.74 6.22
CA ASP A 207 -5.91 11.51 4.77
C ASP A 207 -6.37 10.10 4.36
N GLU A 208 -6.22 9.12 5.25
CA GLU A 208 -6.57 7.72 5.01
C GLU A 208 -7.91 7.30 5.63
N GLY A 209 -8.67 8.27 6.16
CA GLY A 209 -10.02 8.06 6.68
C GLY A 209 -10.11 7.62 8.15
N GLY A 210 -8.99 7.29 8.81
CA GLY A 210 -8.94 6.96 10.23
C GLY A 210 -9.05 8.20 11.11
N PHE A 211 -9.50 8.04 12.37
CA PHE A 211 -9.60 9.13 13.34
C PHE A 211 -8.23 9.57 13.84
N ALA A 212 -8.11 10.81 14.29
CA ALA A 212 -6.88 11.38 14.81
C ALA A 212 -7.11 12.01 16.21
N PRO A 213 -7.56 11.22 17.23
CA PRO A 213 -7.77 11.74 18.58
C PRO A 213 -6.43 12.03 19.28
N ASN A 214 -6.48 12.81 20.34
CA ASN A 214 -5.32 13.09 21.17
C ASN A 214 -5.29 12.11 22.35
N LEU A 215 -4.71 10.92 22.15
CA LEU A 215 -4.56 9.88 23.16
C LEU A 215 -3.19 9.94 23.83
N ALA A 216 -3.06 9.35 25.03
CA ALA A 216 -1.90 9.54 25.88
C ALA A 216 -0.64 8.79 25.40
N SER A 217 -0.81 7.68 24.68
CA SER A 217 0.29 6.81 24.22
C SER A 217 -0.17 5.83 23.15
N ASP A 218 0.79 5.10 22.55
CA ASP A 218 0.50 4.00 21.65
C ASP A 218 -0.31 2.89 22.33
N GLU A 219 0.01 2.57 23.60
CA GLU A 219 -0.75 1.58 24.36
C GLU A 219 -2.18 2.03 24.63
N ASP A 220 -2.39 3.30 24.98
CA ASP A 220 -3.73 3.88 25.16
C ASP A 220 -4.54 3.81 23.86
N THR A 221 -3.89 4.04 22.72
CA THR A 221 -4.48 3.89 21.39
C THR A 221 -4.93 2.46 21.11
N ILE A 222 -4.08 1.47 21.43
CA ILE A 222 -4.40 0.06 21.30
C ILE A 222 -5.59 -0.32 22.18
N GLU A 223 -5.61 0.12 23.44
CA GLU A 223 -6.71 -0.18 24.38
C GLU A 223 -8.05 0.41 23.90
N HIS A 224 -8.06 1.61 23.30
CA HIS A 224 -9.26 2.19 22.69
C HIS A 224 -9.80 1.34 21.54
N ILE A 225 -8.90 0.83 20.68
CA ILE A 225 -9.29 -0.08 19.60
C ILE A 225 -9.86 -1.39 20.15
N LEU A 226 -9.21 -1.99 21.13
CA LEU A 226 -9.69 -3.23 21.75
C LEU A 226 -11.06 -3.05 22.42
N LYS A 227 -11.29 -1.89 23.06
CA LYS A 227 -12.58 -1.52 23.64
C LYS A 227 -13.64 -1.33 22.56
N ALA A 228 -13.29 -0.70 21.42
CA ALA A 228 -14.21 -0.55 20.30
C ALA A 228 -14.59 -1.88 19.66
N ILE A 229 -13.64 -2.82 19.49
CA ILE A 229 -13.91 -4.18 19.01
C ILE A 229 -14.90 -4.91 19.94
N LYS A 230 -14.68 -4.84 21.25
CA LYS A 230 -15.60 -5.44 22.24
C LYS A 230 -16.97 -4.78 22.24
N ASN A 231 -17.03 -3.44 22.14
CA ASN A 231 -18.29 -2.70 22.07
C ASN A 231 -19.10 -3.02 20.82
N ALA A 232 -18.44 -3.40 19.72
CA ALA A 232 -19.08 -3.87 18.50
C ALA A 232 -19.52 -5.35 18.58
N GLY A 233 -19.23 -6.04 19.67
CA GLY A 233 -19.63 -7.44 19.90
C GLY A 233 -18.64 -8.49 19.41
N TYR A 234 -17.39 -8.10 19.12
CA TYR A 234 -16.34 -8.98 18.62
C TYR A 234 -15.26 -9.26 19.67
N GLU A 235 -14.51 -10.34 19.47
CA GLU A 235 -13.47 -10.82 20.37
C GLU A 235 -12.07 -10.50 19.82
N PRO A 236 -11.29 -9.60 20.48
CA PRO A 236 -9.89 -9.36 20.12
C PRO A 236 -9.05 -10.64 20.18
N GLY A 237 -8.18 -10.84 19.19
CA GLY A 237 -7.32 -12.02 19.05
C GLY A 237 -7.99 -13.20 18.36
N LYS A 238 -9.33 -13.27 18.37
CA LYS A 238 -10.09 -14.32 17.69
C LYS A 238 -10.72 -13.80 16.40
N ASP A 239 -11.60 -12.80 16.49
CA ASP A 239 -12.31 -12.22 15.36
C ASP A 239 -11.45 -11.16 14.66
N PHE A 240 -10.78 -10.33 15.46
CA PHE A 240 -9.88 -9.29 15.01
C PHE A 240 -8.47 -9.47 15.55
N VAL A 241 -7.50 -9.21 14.70
CA VAL A 241 -6.10 -8.98 15.08
C VAL A 241 -5.70 -7.55 14.70
N LEU A 242 -4.58 -7.07 15.26
CA LEU A 242 -4.10 -5.71 15.05
C LEU A 242 -2.86 -5.69 14.17
N ALA A 243 -2.70 -4.60 13.44
CA ALA A 243 -1.48 -4.26 12.75
C ALA A 243 -1.10 -2.81 13.06
N MET A 244 0.20 -2.52 13.02
CA MET A 244 0.75 -1.19 13.28
C MET A 244 1.72 -0.81 12.16
N ASP A 245 1.74 0.48 11.82
CA ASP A 245 2.81 1.07 11.02
C ASP A 245 3.53 2.10 11.90
N ALA A 246 4.78 1.81 12.24
CA ALA A 246 5.58 2.68 13.09
C ALA A 246 6.20 3.84 12.32
N ALA A 247 6.52 3.64 11.04
CA ALA A 247 7.28 4.58 10.21
C ALA A 247 8.57 5.04 10.90
N SER A 248 9.34 4.09 11.46
CA SER A 248 10.47 4.40 12.36
C SER A 248 11.65 5.10 11.68
N SER A 249 11.67 5.20 10.35
CA SER A 249 12.63 6.06 9.63
C SER A 249 12.47 7.53 10.03
N GLU A 250 11.25 7.98 10.36
CA GLU A 250 10.96 9.32 10.89
C GLU A 250 11.51 9.53 12.32
N TRP A 251 11.83 8.47 13.05
CA TRP A 251 12.35 8.53 14.43
C TRP A 251 13.87 8.51 14.48
N LYS A 252 14.57 8.49 13.38
CA LYS A 252 16.04 8.49 13.33
C LYS A 252 16.63 9.62 14.16
N ASP A 253 17.45 9.28 15.17
CA ASP A 253 18.16 10.29 15.96
C ASP A 253 19.31 10.86 15.12
N LYS A 254 19.09 12.05 14.55
CA LYS A 254 20.07 12.71 13.66
C LYS A 254 21.38 13.08 14.35
N GLU A 255 21.39 13.18 15.69
CA GLU A 255 22.59 13.49 16.48
C GLU A 255 23.46 12.24 16.71
N LYS A 256 22.79 11.09 16.96
CA LYS A 256 23.47 9.82 17.28
C LYS A 256 23.69 8.92 16.08
N GLY A 257 22.90 9.09 15.01
CA GLY A 257 23.02 8.34 13.76
C GLY A 257 22.34 6.97 13.76
N LYS A 258 22.82 6.07 12.91
CA LYS A 258 22.24 4.74 12.66
C LYS A 258 22.10 3.92 13.95
N GLY A 259 20.93 3.27 14.10
CA GLY A 259 20.62 2.42 15.25
C GLY A 259 20.19 3.16 16.52
N TYR A 260 19.95 4.47 16.40
CA TYR A 260 19.38 5.31 17.47
C TYR A 260 18.11 6.00 17.01
N TYR A 261 17.10 5.99 17.87
CA TYR A 261 15.77 6.49 17.60
C TYR A 261 15.34 7.52 18.64
N LEU A 262 14.66 8.56 18.20
CA LEU A 262 14.03 9.57 19.02
C LEU A 262 12.59 9.75 18.54
N GLN A 263 11.63 9.29 19.32
CA GLN A 263 10.22 9.50 19.03
C GLN A 263 9.90 10.99 19.07
N PRO A 264 9.35 11.58 17.99
CA PRO A 264 9.27 13.03 17.84
C PRO A 264 8.25 13.69 18.78
N LYS A 265 7.25 12.96 19.25
CA LYS A 265 6.16 13.50 20.08
C LYS A 265 6.36 13.21 21.57
N SER A 266 6.66 11.97 21.92
CA SER A 266 6.90 11.58 23.33
C SER A 266 8.31 11.93 23.84
N GLY A 267 9.26 12.14 22.92
CA GLY A 267 10.66 12.37 23.26
C GLY A 267 11.40 11.13 23.78
N LYS A 268 10.80 9.94 23.71
CA LYS A 268 11.47 8.70 24.11
C LYS A 268 12.62 8.37 23.17
N ARG A 269 13.70 7.88 23.75
CA ARG A 269 14.91 7.48 23.01
C ARG A 269 15.12 5.98 23.13
N PHE A 270 15.58 5.36 22.03
CA PHE A 270 15.88 3.94 21.96
C PHE A 270 17.15 3.71 21.14
N THR A 271 17.88 2.67 21.48
CA THR A 271 18.74 1.94 20.55
C THR A 271 17.90 0.96 19.75
N SER A 272 18.44 0.37 18.67
CA SER A 272 17.73 -0.70 17.92
C SER A 272 17.26 -1.82 18.84
N ASP A 273 18.11 -2.28 19.76
CA ASP A 273 17.77 -3.39 20.66
C ASP A 273 16.71 -3.03 21.69
N GLU A 274 16.70 -1.80 22.19
CA GLU A 274 15.64 -1.30 23.10
C GLU A 274 14.31 -1.15 22.35
N LEU A 275 14.33 -0.69 21.08
CA LEU A 275 13.12 -0.58 20.27
C LEU A 275 12.57 -1.97 19.91
N ILE A 276 13.43 -2.94 19.59
CA ILE A 276 13.03 -4.35 19.39
C ILE A 276 12.38 -4.91 20.66
N ALA A 277 12.93 -4.64 21.84
CA ALA A 277 12.35 -5.06 23.11
C ALA A 277 10.99 -4.39 23.40
N HIS A 278 10.85 -3.13 22.99
CA HIS A 278 9.56 -2.44 23.06
C HIS A 278 8.50 -3.14 22.19
N TRP A 279 8.81 -3.44 20.92
CA TRP A 279 7.91 -4.18 20.04
C TRP A 279 7.57 -5.56 20.59
N GLU A 280 8.55 -6.28 21.16
CA GLU A 280 8.30 -7.57 21.79
C GLU A 280 7.28 -7.46 22.91
N SER A 281 7.41 -6.47 23.80
CA SER A 281 6.50 -6.27 24.90
C SER A 281 5.05 -6.01 24.46
N LEU A 282 4.87 -5.26 23.36
CA LEU A 282 3.55 -5.00 22.78
C LEU A 282 2.95 -6.24 22.11
N VAL A 283 3.75 -7.00 21.36
CA VAL A 283 3.31 -8.25 20.69
C VAL A 283 2.93 -9.34 21.72
N ASP A 284 3.61 -9.39 22.86
CA ASP A 284 3.32 -10.35 23.93
C ASP A 284 2.07 -9.95 24.73
N LYS A 285 1.76 -8.67 24.83
CA LYS A 285 0.61 -8.13 25.59
C LYS A 285 -0.67 -8.07 24.77
N TYR A 286 -0.57 -7.79 23.46
CA TYR A 286 -1.70 -7.48 22.60
C TYR A 286 -1.79 -8.43 21.39
N PRO A 287 -2.95 -8.57 20.75
CA PRO A 287 -3.10 -9.40 19.55
C PRO A 287 -2.55 -8.71 18.30
N ILE A 288 -1.32 -8.22 18.35
CA ILE A 288 -0.61 -7.62 17.22
C ILE A 288 -0.03 -8.75 16.37
N TYR A 289 -0.38 -8.73 15.08
CA TYR A 289 0.03 -9.73 14.07
C TYR A 289 0.95 -9.15 13.01
N SER A 290 1.05 -7.82 12.91
CA SER A 290 1.89 -7.17 11.91
C SER A 290 2.46 -5.86 12.45
N ILE A 291 3.76 -5.63 12.21
CA ILE A 291 4.46 -4.38 12.47
C ILE A 291 5.17 -3.97 11.17
N GLU A 292 4.80 -2.81 10.64
CA GLU A 292 5.41 -2.20 9.47
C GLU A 292 6.43 -1.17 9.92
N ASP A 293 7.60 -1.20 9.25
CA ASP A 293 8.74 -0.29 9.46
C ASP A 293 9.06 -0.05 10.95
N GLY A 294 9.17 -1.16 11.69
CA GLY A 294 9.49 -1.14 13.12
C GLY A 294 10.91 -0.64 13.43
N LEU A 295 11.76 -0.49 12.42
CA LEU A 295 13.11 0.11 12.47
C LEU A 295 13.37 0.95 11.21
N ASP A 296 14.40 1.80 11.25
CA ASP A 296 14.87 2.63 10.14
C ASP A 296 15.22 1.80 8.89
N GLU A 297 14.95 2.32 7.70
CA GLU A 297 15.15 1.68 6.39
C GLU A 297 16.60 1.30 6.07
N GLU A 298 17.58 1.85 6.80
CA GLU A 298 19.00 1.54 6.67
C GLU A 298 19.57 0.77 7.88
N ASP A 299 18.75 0.46 8.90
CA ASP A 299 19.20 -0.34 10.06
C ASP A 299 19.08 -1.86 9.79
N TRP A 300 19.75 -2.33 8.73
CA TRP A 300 19.69 -3.71 8.25
C TRP A 300 20.05 -4.74 9.31
N GLU A 301 21.09 -4.47 10.14
CA GLU A 301 21.49 -5.35 11.22
C GLU A 301 20.47 -5.37 12.35
N GLY A 302 19.82 -4.23 12.64
CA GLY A 302 18.68 -4.17 13.55
C GLY A 302 17.51 -5.00 13.04
N TRP A 303 17.16 -4.86 11.77
CA TRP A 303 16.10 -5.65 11.12
C TRP A 303 16.38 -7.16 11.18
N GLN A 304 17.64 -7.58 10.94
CA GLN A 304 18.04 -8.99 11.06
C GLN A 304 17.81 -9.50 12.48
N ARG A 305 18.24 -8.74 13.51
CA ARG A 305 18.03 -9.10 14.93
C ARG A 305 16.53 -9.11 15.29
N MET A 306 15.76 -8.13 14.83
CA MET A 306 14.32 -8.06 15.06
C MET A 306 13.61 -9.27 14.44
N THR A 307 13.98 -9.63 13.21
CA THR A 307 13.39 -10.79 12.52
C THR A 307 13.72 -12.10 13.21
N ALA A 308 14.97 -12.29 13.64
CA ALA A 308 15.37 -13.47 14.39
C ALA A 308 14.61 -13.60 15.72
N LYS A 309 14.31 -12.47 16.38
CA LYS A 309 13.64 -12.45 17.69
C LYS A 309 12.11 -12.56 17.58
N LEU A 310 11.50 -11.89 16.62
CA LEU A 310 10.04 -11.70 16.55
C LEU A 310 9.37 -12.36 15.34
N GLY A 311 10.10 -12.64 14.26
CA GLY A 311 9.53 -13.08 13.00
C GLY A 311 8.78 -14.41 13.03
N HIS A 312 8.95 -15.20 14.10
CA HIS A 312 8.20 -16.44 14.31
C HIS A 312 6.80 -16.22 14.92
N LYS A 313 6.50 -15.02 15.44
CA LYS A 313 5.24 -14.70 16.13
C LYS A 313 4.55 -13.44 15.61
N VAL A 314 5.18 -12.68 14.71
CA VAL A 314 4.61 -11.46 14.12
C VAL A 314 5.15 -11.24 12.71
N GLN A 315 4.31 -10.69 11.83
CA GLN A 315 4.69 -10.26 10.50
C GLN A 315 5.48 -8.94 10.61
N LEU A 316 6.68 -8.92 10.06
CA LEU A 316 7.58 -7.78 10.03
C LEU A 316 7.67 -7.27 8.61
N VAL A 317 6.98 -6.16 8.35
CA VAL A 317 6.75 -5.61 7.02
C VAL A 317 7.77 -4.52 6.72
N GLY A 318 8.48 -4.65 5.61
CA GLY A 318 9.30 -3.57 5.07
C GLY A 318 8.51 -2.78 4.03
N ASP A 319 8.22 -1.52 4.32
CA ASP A 319 7.76 -0.49 3.38
C ASP A 319 8.96 0.31 2.89
N ASP A 320 9.47 1.26 3.66
CA ASP A 320 10.66 2.05 3.33
C ASP A 320 11.91 1.17 3.18
N LEU A 321 11.98 0.08 3.95
CA LEU A 321 13.08 -0.89 3.86
C LEU A 321 13.23 -1.46 2.44
N PHE A 322 12.12 -1.79 1.76
CA PHE A 322 12.13 -2.48 0.47
C PHE A 322 11.67 -1.62 -0.72
N VAL A 323 10.84 -0.61 -0.51
CA VAL A 323 10.27 0.31 -1.51
C VAL A 323 9.80 -0.40 -2.79
N THR A 324 9.18 -1.58 -2.65
CA THR A 324 8.74 -2.43 -3.78
C THR A 324 9.88 -2.80 -4.76
N ASN A 325 11.13 -2.65 -4.34
CA ASN A 325 12.33 -2.82 -5.17
C ASN A 325 12.94 -4.20 -5.00
N THR A 326 13.11 -4.94 -6.11
CA THR A 326 13.64 -6.32 -6.09
C THR A 326 15.09 -6.42 -5.62
N GLU A 327 15.93 -5.40 -5.82
CA GLU A 327 17.32 -5.40 -5.33
C GLU A 327 17.36 -5.29 -3.81
N ARG A 328 16.54 -4.37 -3.22
CA ARG A 328 16.44 -4.22 -1.77
C ARG A 328 15.76 -5.42 -1.12
N LEU A 329 14.69 -5.94 -1.74
CA LEU A 329 14.02 -7.16 -1.28
C LEU A 329 14.97 -8.36 -1.26
N LYS A 330 15.75 -8.55 -2.33
CA LYS A 330 16.78 -9.60 -2.40
C LYS A 330 17.78 -9.49 -1.26
N LYS A 331 18.30 -8.29 -0.99
CA LYS A 331 19.20 -8.04 0.15
C LYS A 331 18.55 -8.43 1.48
N GLY A 332 17.29 -8.05 1.71
CA GLY A 332 16.56 -8.42 2.92
C GLY A 332 16.37 -9.93 3.08
N ILE A 333 16.01 -10.62 2.00
CA ILE A 333 15.89 -12.09 1.99
C ILE A 333 17.22 -12.74 2.35
N GLU A 334 18.32 -12.30 1.72
CA GLU A 334 19.66 -12.86 1.96
C GLU A 334 20.17 -12.59 3.38
N MET A 335 19.80 -11.46 3.98
CA MET A 335 20.16 -11.09 5.35
C MET A 335 19.21 -11.68 6.42
N GLY A 336 18.04 -12.18 6.03
CA GLY A 336 16.98 -12.54 6.98
C GLY A 336 16.38 -11.31 7.69
N ALA A 337 16.22 -10.20 6.95
CA ALA A 337 15.67 -8.93 7.43
C ALA A 337 14.22 -8.76 6.93
N GLY A 338 13.25 -8.78 7.84
CA GLY A 338 11.82 -8.81 7.55
C GLY A 338 11.32 -10.20 7.16
N ASN A 339 10.00 -10.35 7.04
CA ASN A 339 9.32 -11.55 6.55
C ASN A 339 8.08 -11.22 5.70
N SER A 340 7.90 -9.93 5.40
CA SER A 340 6.82 -9.40 4.57
C SER A 340 7.26 -8.13 3.85
N ILE A 341 6.65 -7.85 2.71
CA ILE A 341 6.88 -6.62 1.94
C ILE A 341 5.57 -5.86 1.74
N LEU A 342 5.61 -4.54 1.91
CA LEU A 342 4.54 -3.67 1.43
C LEU A 342 4.74 -3.39 -0.07
N ILE A 343 3.68 -3.44 -0.84
CA ILE A 343 3.69 -3.26 -2.30
C ILE A 343 2.96 -1.97 -2.64
N LYS A 344 3.70 -0.98 -3.09
CA LYS A 344 3.21 0.29 -3.59
C LYS A 344 3.66 0.48 -5.03
N LEU A 345 2.74 0.41 -5.99
CA LEU A 345 3.09 0.41 -7.42
C LEU A 345 3.92 1.63 -7.83
N ASN A 346 3.65 2.81 -7.26
CA ASN A 346 4.37 4.03 -7.62
C ASN A 346 5.78 4.13 -7.02
N GLN A 347 6.11 3.33 -5.98
CA GLN A 347 7.49 3.27 -5.44
C GLN A 347 8.48 2.68 -6.45
N ILE A 348 8.02 1.81 -7.35
CA ILE A 348 8.83 1.24 -8.42
C ILE A 348 8.44 1.76 -9.80
N GLY A 349 7.17 2.13 -10.01
CA GLY A 349 6.70 2.89 -11.16
C GLY A 349 6.34 2.09 -12.41
N SER A 350 6.20 0.76 -12.33
CA SER A 350 5.64 -0.07 -13.40
C SER A 350 4.93 -1.32 -12.86
N LEU A 351 3.99 -1.84 -13.63
CA LEU A 351 3.26 -3.06 -13.28
C LEU A 351 4.20 -4.28 -13.30
N SER A 352 5.00 -4.45 -14.33
CA SER A 352 5.89 -5.62 -14.47
C SER A 352 6.93 -5.74 -13.36
N GLU A 353 7.52 -4.63 -12.91
CA GLU A 353 8.45 -4.62 -11.77
C GLU A 353 7.72 -4.94 -10.46
N THR A 354 6.49 -4.43 -10.29
CA THR A 354 5.63 -4.77 -9.14
C THR A 354 5.31 -6.26 -9.09
N LEU A 355 4.92 -6.86 -10.22
CA LEU A 355 4.68 -8.30 -10.34
C LEU A 355 5.94 -9.12 -9.98
N ASN A 356 7.12 -8.65 -10.41
CA ASN A 356 8.40 -9.31 -10.09
C ASN A 356 8.72 -9.23 -8.58
N ALA A 357 8.43 -8.10 -7.92
CA ALA A 357 8.64 -7.95 -6.47
C ALA A 357 7.74 -8.91 -5.68
N ILE A 358 6.44 -8.98 -5.99
CA ILE A 358 5.49 -9.90 -5.35
C ILE A 358 5.92 -11.36 -5.57
N LYS A 359 6.27 -11.72 -6.80
CA LYS A 359 6.74 -13.07 -7.15
C LYS A 359 8.02 -13.46 -6.39
N MET A 360 8.95 -12.52 -6.23
CA MET A 360 10.18 -12.74 -5.46
C MET A 360 9.86 -12.96 -3.98
N ALA A 361 9.00 -12.12 -3.38
CA ALA A 361 8.55 -12.24 -2.00
C ALA A 361 7.93 -13.61 -1.73
N HIS A 362 6.94 -14.01 -2.52
CA HIS A 362 6.27 -15.31 -2.36
C HIS A 362 7.21 -16.50 -2.50
N LYS A 363 8.17 -16.46 -3.44
CA LYS A 363 9.18 -17.53 -3.60
C LYS A 363 10.11 -17.65 -2.40
N ALA A 364 10.32 -16.58 -1.65
CA ALA A 364 11.12 -16.55 -0.44
C ALA A 364 10.34 -16.90 0.83
N GLY A 365 9.01 -17.14 0.74
CA GLY A 365 8.14 -17.36 1.88
C GLY A 365 7.71 -16.08 2.60
N PHE A 366 7.99 -14.92 2.01
CA PHE A 366 7.49 -13.62 2.50
C PHE A 366 6.02 -13.48 2.12
N THR A 367 5.26 -12.81 2.97
CA THR A 367 3.95 -12.28 2.60
C THR A 367 4.12 -10.98 1.80
N ALA A 368 3.12 -10.64 0.98
CA ALA A 368 3.04 -9.38 0.27
C ALA A 368 1.73 -8.68 0.63
N ILE A 369 1.79 -7.41 0.95
CA ILE A 369 0.62 -6.59 1.27
C ILE A 369 0.48 -5.54 0.18
N VAL A 370 -0.60 -5.59 -0.59
CA VAL A 370 -0.86 -4.55 -1.60
C VAL A 370 -1.39 -3.31 -0.89
N SER A 371 -0.78 -2.16 -1.16
CA SER A 371 -1.03 -0.93 -0.41
C SER A 371 -1.42 0.24 -1.30
N HIS A 372 -2.26 1.11 -0.73
CA HIS A 372 -2.54 2.45 -1.22
C HIS A 372 -1.38 3.42 -0.93
N ARG A 373 -1.57 4.68 -1.31
CA ARG A 373 -0.77 5.81 -0.83
C ARG A 373 -1.67 6.82 -0.12
N SER A 374 -1.06 7.79 0.58
CA SER A 374 -1.82 8.85 1.26
C SER A 374 -2.60 9.75 0.30
N GLY A 375 -2.07 10.03 -0.89
CA GLY A 375 -2.78 10.68 -1.99
C GLY A 375 -3.30 9.65 -2.99
N GLU A 376 -4.59 9.40 -2.97
CA GLU A 376 -5.28 8.42 -3.82
C GLU A 376 -6.26 9.08 -4.79
N THR A 377 -6.71 8.30 -5.76
CA THR A 377 -7.78 8.64 -6.69
C THR A 377 -8.89 7.58 -6.60
N GLU A 378 -9.91 7.68 -7.43
CA GLU A 378 -10.94 6.66 -7.59
C GLU A 378 -10.44 5.34 -8.24
N ASP A 379 -9.19 5.29 -8.71
CA ASP A 379 -8.60 4.09 -9.31
C ASP A 379 -8.58 2.92 -8.32
N THR A 380 -9.04 1.74 -8.78
CA THR A 380 -9.19 0.54 -7.95
C THR A 380 -8.19 -0.57 -8.28
N THR A 381 -7.17 -0.30 -9.09
CA THR A 381 -6.22 -1.30 -9.58
C THR A 381 -5.60 -2.15 -8.47
N ILE A 382 -5.31 -1.55 -7.30
CA ILE A 382 -4.72 -2.28 -6.18
C ILE A 382 -5.63 -3.36 -5.61
N ALA A 383 -6.95 -3.21 -5.73
CA ALA A 383 -7.90 -4.25 -5.33
C ALA A 383 -7.82 -5.46 -6.28
N ASP A 384 -7.83 -5.20 -7.60
CA ASP A 384 -7.65 -6.25 -8.61
C ASP A 384 -6.28 -6.92 -8.48
N LEU A 385 -5.20 -6.15 -8.24
CA LEU A 385 -3.84 -6.67 -8.07
C LEU A 385 -3.73 -7.60 -6.85
N ALA A 386 -4.35 -7.24 -5.73
CA ALA A 386 -4.31 -8.05 -4.52
C ALA A 386 -4.92 -9.45 -4.74
N VAL A 387 -6.04 -9.53 -5.47
CA VAL A 387 -6.67 -10.80 -5.83
C VAL A 387 -5.89 -11.53 -6.92
N ALA A 388 -5.42 -10.80 -7.95
CA ALA A 388 -4.67 -11.36 -9.06
C ALA A 388 -3.47 -12.19 -8.60
N LEU A 389 -2.72 -11.68 -7.65
CA LEU A 389 -1.48 -12.31 -7.16
C LEU A 389 -1.67 -13.14 -5.89
N ASN A 390 -2.93 -13.31 -5.43
CA ASN A 390 -3.24 -13.96 -4.16
C ASN A 390 -2.36 -13.39 -3.03
N ALA A 391 -2.29 -12.06 -2.96
CA ALA A 391 -1.45 -11.36 -1.98
C ALA A 391 -1.95 -11.56 -0.54
N ARG A 392 -3.23 -11.97 -0.38
CA ARG A 392 -3.89 -12.31 0.89
C ARG A 392 -4.08 -11.16 1.86
N GLN A 393 -3.48 -10.00 1.63
CA GLN A 393 -3.60 -8.82 2.49
C GLN A 393 -3.64 -7.54 1.63
N ILE A 394 -4.43 -6.56 2.07
CA ILE A 394 -4.50 -5.23 1.46
C ILE A 394 -4.54 -4.15 2.53
N LYS A 395 -3.70 -3.12 2.38
CA LYS A 395 -3.67 -1.92 3.22
C LYS A 395 -4.19 -0.75 2.40
N THR A 396 -5.45 -0.33 2.61
CA THR A 396 -6.07 0.73 1.81
C THR A 396 -6.96 1.68 2.62
N GLY A 397 -6.55 1.96 3.86
CA GLY A 397 -7.16 2.96 4.75
C GLY A 397 -8.38 2.46 5.50
N ALA A 398 -9.10 3.39 6.11
CA ALA A 398 -10.33 3.14 6.87
C ALA A 398 -11.53 2.91 5.93
N PRO A 399 -12.68 2.39 6.45
CA PRO A 399 -13.92 2.30 5.69
C PRO A 399 -14.62 3.68 5.59
N SER A 400 -13.86 4.69 5.26
CA SER A 400 -14.22 6.11 5.20
C SER A 400 -13.39 6.79 4.12
N ARG A 401 -13.92 7.84 3.47
CA ARG A 401 -13.43 8.54 2.27
C ARG A 401 -13.55 7.69 1.00
N SER A 402 -14.14 8.29 -0.05
CA SER A 402 -14.58 7.58 -1.25
C SER A 402 -13.45 6.86 -1.99
N GLU A 403 -12.26 7.45 -2.04
CA GLU A 403 -11.08 6.87 -2.69
C GLU A 403 -10.55 5.61 -1.98
N ARG A 404 -10.81 5.45 -0.67
CA ARG A 404 -10.51 4.22 0.10
C ARG A 404 -11.61 3.19 -0.13
N VAL A 405 -12.86 3.61 0.09
CA VAL A 405 -14.05 2.76 -0.05
C VAL A 405 -14.19 2.19 -1.46
N ALA A 406 -13.75 2.92 -2.50
CA ALA A 406 -13.75 2.42 -3.87
C ALA A 406 -13.02 1.08 -4.03
N LYS A 407 -11.86 0.91 -3.35
CA LYS A 407 -11.06 -0.32 -3.37
C LYS A 407 -11.81 -1.47 -2.68
N TYR A 408 -12.42 -1.21 -1.52
CA TYR A 408 -13.24 -2.20 -0.80
C TYR A 408 -14.49 -2.60 -1.60
N ASN A 409 -15.15 -1.65 -2.24
CA ASN A 409 -16.30 -1.94 -3.10
C ASN A 409 -15.89 -2.77 -4.33
N GLN A 410 -14.70 -2.56 -4.88
CA GLN A 410 -14.17 -3.40 -5.95
C GLN A 410 -13.94 -4.84 -5.49
N LEU A 411 -13.39 -5.03 -4.28
CA LEU A 411 -13.23 -6.36 -3.71
C LEU A 411 -14.55 -7.08 -3.46
N LEU A 412 -15.63 -6.36 -3.06
CA LEU A 412 -16.97 -6.93 -2.97
C LEU A 412 -17.47 -7.43 -4.33
N ARG A 413 -17.26 -6.66 -5.41
CA ARG A 413 -17.63 -7.08 -6.78
C ARG A 413 -16.83 -8.30 -7.24
N ILE A 414 -15.54 -8.36 -6.88
CA ILE A 414 -14.69 -9.51 -7.19
C ILE A 414 -15.16 -10.75 -6.42
N GLU A 415 -15.48 -10.62 -5.12
CA GLU A 415 -16.01 -11.73 -4.32
C GLU A 415 -17.33 -12.25 -4.91
N GLU A 416 -18.25 -11.35 -5.31
CA GLU A 416 -19.50 -11.71 -5.98
C GLU A 416 -19.25 -12.45 -7.31
N ALA A 417 -18.31 -11.96 -8.12
CA ALA A 417 -17.98 -12.58 -9.41
C ALA A 417 -17.30 -13.95 -9.25
N LEU A 418 -16.56 -14.19 -8.16
CA LEU A 418 -15.96 -15.46 -7.83
C LEU A 418 -16.98 -16.47 -7.27
N GLY A 419 -18.02 -15.99 -6.60
CA GLY A 419 -19.06 -16.83 -5.99
C GLY A 419 -18.47 -17.84 -5.02
N GLU A 420 -18.84 -19.11 -5.15
CA GLU A 420 -18.37 -20.20 -4.29
C GLU A 420 -16.86 -20.50 -4.40
N ASN A 421 -16.18 -19.97 -5.43
CA ASN A 421 -14.74 -20.11 -5.60
C ASN A 421 -13.95 -19.01 -4.86
N ALA A 422 -14.61 -18.04 -4.26
CA ALA A 422 -13.96 -17.02 -3.46
C ALA A 422 -13.37 -17.62 -2.19
N VAL A 423 -12.08 -17.41 -1.96
CA VAL A 423 -11.38 -17.87 -0.76
C VAL A 423 -11.02 -16.66 0.09
N TYR A 424 -11.46 -16.64 1.34
CA TYR A 424 -11.01 -15.64 2.32
C TYR A 424 -10.05 -16.32 3.30
N PRO A 425 -8.76 -15.96 3.30
CA PRO A 425 -7.73 -16.74 3.99
C PRO A 425 -7.78 -16.57 5.52
N GLY A 426 -8.38 -15.47 6.03
CA GLY A 426 -8.39 -15.19 7.46
C GLY A 426 -6.97 -15.22 8.06
N LYS A 427 -6.77 -15.94 9.16
CA LYS A 427 -5.45 -16.07 9.80
C LYS A 427 -4.42 -16.81 8.95
N ALA A 428 -4.82 -17.56 7.93
CA ALA A 428 -3.89 -18.19 6.98
C ALA A 428 -3.21 -17.18 6.03
N ALA A 429 -3.61 -15.90 6.08
CA ALA A 429 -2.92 -14.84 5.36
C ALA A 429 -1.50 -14.54 5.90
N PHE A 430 -1.21 -14.96 7.12
CA PHE A 430 0.11 -14.75 7.76
C PHE A 430 1.03 -15.96 7.55
N ASN A 431 2.33 -15.72 7.53
CA ASN A 431 3.37 -16.74 7.36
C ASN A 431 3.94 -17.28 8.69
N PHE A 432 3.28 -17.04 9.80
CA PHE A 432 3.59 -17.58 11.13
C PHE A 432 2.33 -18.19 11.76
N LYS A 433 2.52 -18.97 12.83
CA LYS A 433 1.41 -19.55 13.62
C LYS A 433 1.49 -19.02 15.05
N LYS A 434 0.45 -18.30 15.46
CA LYS A 434 0.30 -17.75 16.80
C LYS A 434 -0.89 -18.36 17.52
#